data_70a6feb259eb9cd32e5c88d0cea670a7
#
_entry.id   70a6feb259eb9cd32e5c88d0cea670a7
#
_cell.length_a   1.000
_cell.length_b   1.000
_cell.length_c   1.000
_cell.angle_alpha   90.00
_cell.angle_beta   90.00
_cell.angle_gamma   90.00
#
_symmetry.space_group_name_H-M   'P 1'
#
loop_
_entity.id
_entity.type
_entity.pdbx_description
1 polymer ?
#
loop_
_entity_poly.entity_id
_entity_poly.type
_entity_poly.pdbx_seq_one_letter_code
_entity_poly.pdbx_strand_id
1 'polypeptide(L)'
;MTRPAASPEKHLRRYLVGGAVRDQLLGLPVKDRDWVVVGATPQRMLGLGFKPVGRDFPVFLHPHSAEQYALARTERKSRPGHGGFVFNASADVTLDQDLARRDLTINAIAVAECGEVVDPFGGRADIERRVLRHVTGAFGEDPLRVLRVARLYARYAGLGFRISAGTVRLMRGMVDSGEVDALTPARVWAELHDALGGEKPSLFFRALRECGALARVFPEVDALFGVPQPPRHHPEVDSGEHTLLALDRAAALTEDRVTRFAVLTHDLGKALTPKDKWPRHHGHELRGLRPLREMCERLCAPTVFRRTAQKVCRLHLHMHRLCELRAATVVRVLESLDAFRNPQNVARFTDACQADAQGRRGFANQPYPQREQLQTLFTAAQNIDGAAVVASCATDDPGQAIRRARAAQVRRAQKAMRPKPAPG
;
A
#
# COMPACT_ATOMS: atom_id res chain seq x y z
N MET A 1 52.00 1.62 2.14
CA MET A 1 50.98 0.80 1.45
C MET A 1 50.31 -0.09 2.49
N THR A 2 49.17 0.37 3.02
CA THR A 2 48.36 -0.44 3.94
C THR A 2 47.71 -1.58 3.15
N ARG A 3 47.99 -2.85 3.55
CA ARG A 3 47.31 -4.03 3.04
C ARG A 3 45.78 -3.76 3.11
N PRO A 4 45.01 -4.03 2.04
CA PRO A 4 43.57 -3.97 2.14
C PRO A 4 43.15 -4.91 3.29
N ALA A 5 42.40 -4.38 4.23
CA ALA A 5 41.87 -5.16 5.34
C ALA A 5 41.12 -6.36 4.75
N ALA A 6 41.45 -7.57 5.18
CA ALA A 6 40.79 -8.78 4.70
C ALA A 6 39.29 -8.63 4.89
N SER A 7 38.50 -8.89 3.84
CA SER A 7 37.04 -8.80 3.88
C SER A 7 36.52 -9.66 5.03
N PRO A 8 35.82 -9.06 6.04
CA PRO A 8 35.48 -9.74 7.29
C PRO A 8 34.56 -10.96 7.07
N GLU A 9 33.78 -10.94 6.00
CA GLU A 9 32.84 -11.99 5.60
C GLU A 9 33.51 -13.29 5.19
N LYS A 10 34.79 -13.28 4.75
CA LYS A 10 35.56 -14.50 4.35
C LYS A 10 35.77 -15.49 5.51
N HIS A 11 35.58 -15.04 6.73
CA HIS A 11 35.73 -15.87 7.92
C HIS A 11 34.41 -16.46 8.43
N LEU A 12 33.30 -16.26 7.65
CA LEU A 12 31.96 -16.65 8.02
C LEU A 12 31.39 -17.69 7.04
N ARG A 13 30.75 -18.72 7.56
CA ARG A 13 29.90 -19.62 6.77
C ARG A 13 28.57 -18.93 6.51
N ARG A 14 28.45 -18.30 5.35
CA ARG A 14 27.30 -17.45 4.99
C ARG A 14 26.57 -17.97 3.77
N TYR A 15 25.28 -17.65 3.73
CA TYR A 15 24.38 -18.02 2.65
C TYR A 15 23.52 -16.83 2.28
N LEU A 16 23.41 -16.52 0.99
CA LEU A 16 22.40 -15.60 0.49
C LEU A 16 21.02 -16.27 0.61
N VAL A 17 19.99 -15.56 1.12
CA VAL A 17 18.69 -16.18 1.43
C VAL A 17 17.51 -15.29 1.08
N GLY A 18 16.33 -15.87 1.12
CA GLY A 18 15.06 -15.13 1.12
C GLY A 18 14.73 -14.45 -0.21
N GLY A 19 14.33 -13.18 -0.13
CA GLY A 19 13.87 -12.40 -1.28
C GLY A 19 14.87 -12.30 -2.41
N ALA A 20 16.15 -12.15 -2.09
CA ALA A 20 17.21 -12.04 -3.07
C ALA A 20 17.33 -13.30 -3.94
N VAL A 21 17.37 -14.48 -3.31
CA VAL A 21 17.48 -15.77 -4.02
C VAL A 21 16.23 -16.01 -4.87
N ARG A 22 15.04 -15.79 -4.30
CA ARG A 22 13.78 -15.93 -5.02
C ARG A 22 13.72 -15.02 -6.25
N ASP A 23 14.02 -13.72 -6.08
CA ASP A 23 13.93 -12.75 -7.17
C ASP A 23 14.97 -13.06 -8.26
N GLN A 24 16.18 -13.50 -7.87
CA GLN A 24 17.20 -13.99 -8.81
C GLN A 24 16.70 -15.21 -9.63
N LEU A 25 16.09 -16.20 -8.98
CA LEU A 25 15.54 -17.38 -9.66
C LEU A 25 14.34 -17.05 -10.57
N LEU A 26 13.63 -15.95 -10.28
CA LEU A 26 12.54 -15.42 -11.11
C LEU A 26 13.03 -14.51 -12.23
N GLY A 27 14.34 -14.20 -12.33
CA GLY A 27 14.88 -13.23 -13.29
C GLY A 27 14.47 -11.78 -12.99
N LEU A 28 14.09 -11.49 -11.73
CA LEU A 28 13.69 -10.15 -11.29
C LEU A 28 14.88 -9.38 -10.71
N PRO A 29 14.87 -8.03 -10.73
CA PRO A 29 15.89 -7.22 -10.09
C PRO A 29 15.98 -7.49 -8.59
N VAL A 30 17.18 -7.81 -8.10
CA VAL A 30 17.46 -7.97 -6.67
C VAL A 30 17.74 -6.60 -6.07
N LYS A 31 16.91 -6.18 -5.10
CA LYS A 31 17.06 -4.87 -4.43
C LYS A 31 17.95 -4.96 -3.20
N ASP A 32 17.65 -5.92 -2.32
CA ASP A 32 18.33 -6.09 -1.04
C ASP A 32 18.89 -7.51 -0.93
N ARG A 33 20.05 -7.64 -0.30
CA ARG A 33 20.70 -8.93 -0.08
C ARG A 33 20.74 -9.23 1.42
N ASP A 34 20.06 -10.31 1.80
CA ASP A 34 20.03 -10.82 3.15
C ASP A 34 20.92 -12.06 3.25
N TRP A 35 21.83 -12.05 4.22
CA TRP A 35 22.73 -13.15 4.48
C TRP A 35 22.39 -13.85 5.80
N VAL A 36 22.40 -15.18 5.80
CA VAL A 36 22.36 -15.98 7.02
C VAL A 36 23.76 -16.50 7.31
N VAL A 37 24.21 -16.34 8.54
CA VAL A 37 25.49 -16.81 9.04
C VAL A 37 25.26 -18.00 9.96
N VAL A 38 25.89 -19.13 9.67
CA VAL A 38 25.81 -20.37 10.45
C VAL A 38 27.10 -20.58 11.23
N GLY A 39 26.99 -21.05 12.46
CA GLY A 39 28.15 -21.38 13.29
C GLY A 39 28.91 -20.17 13.88
N ALA A 40 28.28 -19.01 13.93
CA ALA A 40 28.85 -17.81 14.51
C ALA A 40 28.05 -17.32 15.73
N THR A 41 28.71 -16.54 16.56
CA THR A 41 28.10 -15.90 17.74
C THR A 41 28.06 -14.38 17.54
N PRO A 42 27.20 -13.65 18.30
CA PRO A 42 27.19 -12.18 18.27
C PRO A 42 28.57 -11.57 18.55
N GLN A 43 29.33 -12.14 19.50
CA GLN A 43 30.68 -11.69 19.86
C GLN A 43 31.63 -11.80 18.67
N ARG A 44 31.54 -12.91 17.90
CA ARG A 44 32.36 -13.11 16.70
C ARG A 44 32.01 -12.08 15.62
N MET A 45 30.73 -11.78 15.41
CA MET A 45 30.31 -10.75 14.46
C MET A 45 30.84 -9.37 14.82
N LEU A 46 30.75 -9.01 16.12
CA LEU A 46 31.26 -7.72 16.61
C LEU A 46 32.79 -7.67 16.48
N GLY A 47 33.51 -8.76 16.79
CA GLY A 47 34.97 -8.85 16.64
C GLY A 47 35.43 -8.71 15.18
N LEU A 48 34.59 -9.04 14.20
CA LEU A 48 34.84 -8.86 12.79
C LEU A 48 34.41 -7.45 12.28
N GLY A 49 33.93 -6.56 13.16
CA GLY A 49 33.54 -5.19 12.82
C GLY A 49 32.12 -5.01 12.29
N PHE A 50 31.28 -6.05 12.33
CA PHE A 50 29.88 -5.91 11.99
C PHE A 50 29.12 -5.09 13.05
N LYS A 51 28.15 -4.28 12.63
CA LYS A 51 27.39 -3.40 13.51
C LYS A 51 26.02 -4.00 13.83
N PRO A 52 25.64 -4.20 15.11
CA PRO A 52 24.34 -4.78 15.46
C PRO A 52 23.21 -3.81 15.10
N VAL A 53 22.07 -4.35 14.65
CA VAL A 53 20.85 -3.61 14.34
C VAL A 53 19.67 -4.21 15.10
N GLY A 54 18.93 -3.36 15.82
CA GLY A 54 17.80 -3.79 16.64
C GLY A 54 18.21 -4.30 18.03
N ARG A 55 17.24 -4.28 18.95
CA ARG A 55 17.46 -4.71 20.35
C ARG A 55 17.25 -6.21 20.55
N ASP A 56 16.38 -6.81 19.76
CA ASP A 56 15.85 -8.15 20.03
C ASP A 56 16.31 -9.21 19.01
N PHE A 57 16.98 -8.82 17.92
CA PHE A 57 17.37 -9.74 16.84
C PHE A 57 18.87 -9.71 16.58
N PRO A 58 19.52 -10.87 16.42
CA PRO A 58 20.93 -10.95 16.08
C PRO A 58 21.16 -10.67 14.59
N VAL A 59 20.80 -9.46 14.14
CA VAL A 59 21.04 -8.92 12.81
C VAL A 59 22.16 -7.90 12.87
N PHE A 60 23.05 -7.94 11.91
CA PHE A 60 24.24 -7.09 11.83
C PHE A 60 24.33 -6.46 10.44
N LEU A 61 24.86 -5.25 10.35
CA LEU A 61 25.23 -4.62 9.09
C LEU A 61 26.69 -4.86 8.79
N HIS A 62 26.98 -5.23 7.57
CA HIS A 62 28.33 -5.34 7.08
C HIS A 62 29.02 -3.98 7.10
N PRO A 63 30.28 -3.88 7.61
CA PRO A 63 30.93 -2.58 7.87
C PRO A 63 31.15 -1.72 6.63
N HIS A 64 31.24 -2.31 5.44
CA HIS A 64 31.50 -1.60 4.19
C HIS A 64 30.29 -1.55 3.26
N SER A 65 29.58 -2.67 3.04
CA SER A 65 28.44 -2.74 2.10
C SER A 65 27.09 -2.35 2.72
N ALA A 66 27.00 -2.31 4.06
CA ALA A 66 25.76 -2.14 4.81
C ALA A 66 24.70 -3.23 4.54
N GLU A 67 25.06 -4.32 3.85
CA GLU A 67 24.18 -5.49 3.69
C GLU A 67 23.86 -6.13 5.03
N GLN A 68 22.69 -6.76 5.15
CA GLN A 68 22.22 -7.37 6.39
C GLN A 68 22.71 -8.81 6.51
N TYR A 69 23.29 -9.10 7.69
CA TYR A 69 23.77 -10.42 8.09
C TYR A 69 23.02 -10.85 9.36
N ALA A 70 22.20 -11.88 9.27
CA ALA A 70 21.51 -12.45 10.41
C ALA A 70 22.19 -13.75 10.85
N LEU A 71 22.35 -13.98 12.15
CA LEU A 71 22.75 -15.30 12.63
C LEU A 71 21.60 -16.30 12.38
N ALA A 72 21.96 -17.53 11.99
CA ALA A 72 21.01 -18.63 11.92
C ALA A 72 20.32 -18.80 13.27
N ARG A 73 18.99 -18.92 13.26
CA ARG A 73 18.21 -18.97 14.49
C ARG A 73 16.98 -19.84 14.37
N THR A 74 16.53 -20.34 15.49
CA THR A 74 15.18 -20.87 15.67
C THR A 74 14.33 -19.86 16.42
N GLU A 75 13.06 -19.84 16.12
CA GLU A 75 12.04 -19.02 16.79
C GLU A 75 11.06 -19.96 17.48
N ARG A 76 10.66 -19.63 18.70
CA ARG A 76 9.62 -20.36 19.43
C ARG A 76 8.68 -19.38 20.07
N LYS A 77 7.40 -19.52 19.78
CA LYS A 77 6.35 -18.72 20.40
C LYS A 77 6.18 -19.13 21.87
N SER A 78 6.34 -18.17 22.77
CA SER A 78 6.16 -18.38 24.24
C SER A 78 4.89 -17.71 24.78
N ARG A 79 4.34 -16.71 24.06
CA ARG A 79 3.11 -15.98 24.43
C ARG A 79 2.40 -15.46 23.16
N PRO A 80 1.08 -15.14 23.23
CA PRO A 80 0.38 -14.43 22.15
C PRO A 80 1.02 -13.07 21.87
N GLY A 81 1.02 -12.63 20.58
CA GLY A 81 1.52 -11.34 20.15
C GLY A 81 3.01 -11.29 19.82
N HIS A 82 3.48 -10.15 19.32
CA HIS A 82 4.83 -9.96 18.78
C HIS A 82 5.95 -10.04 19.84
N GLY A 83 5.69 -9.68 21.08
CA GLY A 83 6.68 -9.76 22.17
C GLY A 83 6.84 -11.16 22.80
N GLY A 84 6.17 -12.18 22.23
CA GLY A 84 6.14 -13.53 22.75
C GLY A 84 7.12 -14.52 22.10
N PHE A 85 8.12 -14.06 21.35
CA PHE A 85 9.12 -14.95 20.73
C PHE A 85 10.37 -15.09 21.59
N VAL A 86 10.80 -16.33 21.76
CA VAL A 86 12.14 -16.65 22.26
C VAL A 86 12.98 -17.04 21.06
N PHE A 87 14.05 -16.28 20.84
CA PHE A 87 15.01 -16.53 19.76
C PHE A 87 16.18 -17.32 20.32
N ASN A 88 16.53 -18.43 19.67
CA ASN A 88 17.78 -19.12 19.92
C ASN A 88 18.68 -18.96 18.69
N ALA A 89 19.75 -18.21 18.85
CA ALA A 89 20.77 -17.95 17.83
C ALA A 89 22.13 -18.52 18.29
N SER A 90 22.14 -19.73 18.88
CA SER A 90 23.37 -20.42 19.23
C SER A 90 24.10 -20.85 17.94
N ALA A 91 25.42 -21.06 18.07
CA ALA A 91 26.25 -21.52 16.95
C ALA A 91 25.83 -22.91 16.41
N ASP A 92 25.05 -23.67 17.19
CA ASP A 92 24.59 -25.01 16.81
C ASP A 92 23.35 -24.99 15.88
N VAL A 93 22.72 -23.83 15.69
CA VAL A 93 21.56 -23.72 14.80
C VAL A 93 22.00 -23.94 13.37
N THR A 94 21.40 -24.94 12.73
CA THR A 94 21.69 -25.30 11.34
C THR A 94 20.98 -24.38 10.33
N LEU A 95 21.46 -24.38 9.09
CA LEU A 95 20.81 -23.66 8.00
C LEU A 95 19.38 -24.15 7.79
N ASP A 96 19.15 -25.46 7.81
CA ASP A 96 17.83 -26.07 7.61
C ASP A 96 16.83 -25.63 8.68
N GLN A 97 17.28 -25.51 9.93
CA GLN A 97 16.44 -24.98 11.01
C GLN A 97 16.07 -23.51 10.79
N ASP A 98 16.98 -22.68 10.28
CA ASP A 98 16.67 -21.30 9.93
C ASP A 98 15.71 -21.21 8.75
N LEU A 99 15.89 -22.05 7.74
CA LEU A 99 14.99 -22.09 6.57
C LEU A 99 13.61 -22.62 6.93
N ALA A 100 13.50 -23.60 7.84
CA ALA A 100 12.23 -24.22 8.27
C ALA A 100 11.25 -23.22 8.91
N ARG A 101 11.76 -22.20 9.59
CA ARG A 101 10.93 -21.17 10.26
C ARG A 101 10.44 -20.05 9.34
N ARG A 102 10.84 -20.04 8.08
CA ARG A 102 10.45 -18.97 7.12
C ARG A 102 8.99 -19.10 6.71
N ASP A 103 8.46 -18.03 6.09
CA ASP A 103 7.05 -17.93 5.71
C ASP A 103 6.68 -18.86 4.55
N LEU A 104 7.42 -18.78 3.44
CA LEU A 104 7.11 -19.49 2.20
C LEU A 104 8.33 -20.29 1.69
N THR A 105 8.08 -21.43 1.05
CA THR A 105 9.12 -22.30 0.44
C THR A 105 10.00 -21.52 -0.52
N ILE A 106 9.43 -20.62 -1.32
CA ILE A 106 10.16 -19.76 -2.26
C ILE A 106 11.09 -18.76 -1.57
N ASN A 107 10.93 -18.50 -0.28
CA ASN A 107 11.80 -17.67 0.54
C ASN A 107 12.73 -18.51 1.43
N ALA A 108 12.59 -19.84 1.41
CA ALA A 108 13.37 -20.81 2.20
C ALA A 108 14.43 -21.51 1.34
N ILE A 109 14.97 -20.81 0.36
CA ILE A 109 16.07 -21.22 -0.50
C ILE A 109 17.30 -20.44 -0.08
N ALA A 110 18.45 -21.09 -0.01
CA ALA A 110 19.74 -20.47 0.28
C ALA A 110 20.74 -20.74 -0.85
N VAL A 111 21.68 -19.82 -1.05
CA VAL A 111 22.80 -19.98 -1.99
C VAL A 111 24.09 -19.75 -1.23
N ALA A 112 24.97 -20.76 -1.25
CA ALA A 112 26.30 -20.69 -0.69
C ALA A 112 27.21 -19.76 -1.51
N GLU A 113 28.32 -19.34 -0.97
CA GLU A 113 29.31 -18.51 -1.67
C GLU A 113 29.90 -19.18 -2.91
N CYS A 114 30.01 -20.50 -2.91
CA CYS A 114 30.42 -21.30 -4.08
C CYS A 114 29.34 -21.43 -5.18
N GLY A 115 28.14 -20.88 -4.95
CA GLY A 115 27.01 -20.97 -5.88
C GLY A 115 26.12 -22.21 -5.66
N GLU A 116 26.43 -23.09 -4.71
CA GLU A 116 25.59 -24.23 -4.36
C GLU A 116 24.23 -23.76 -3.84
N VAL A 117 23.15 -24.33 -4.37
CA VAL A 117 21.79 -24.02 -3.96
C VAL A 117 21.30 -25.05 -2.93
N VAL A 118 20.93 -24.59 -1.76
CA VAL A 118 20.37 -25.39 -0.67
C VAL A 118 18.86 -25.14 -0.62
N ASP A 119 18.06 -26.15 -0.92
CA ASP A 119 16.59 -26.06 -1.02
C ASP A 119 15.91 -27.26 -0.37
N PRO A 120 15.95 -27.38 0.97
CA PRO A 120 15.39 -28.55 1.67
C PRO A 120 13.86 -28.62 1.65
N PHE A 121 13.18 -27.53 1.27
CA PHE A 121 11.72 -27.44 1.30
C PHE A 121 11.07 -27.35 -0.09
N GLY A 122 11.84 -27.54 -1.17
CA GLY A 122 11.32 -27.58 -2.54
C GLY A 122 10.86 -26.22 -3.08
N GLY A 123 11.46 -25.14 -2.63
CA GLY A 123 11.13 -23.78 -3.05
C GLY A 123 11.35 -23.55 -4.55
N ARG A 124 12.35 -24.17 -5.16
CA ARG A 124 12.60 -24.11 -6.62
C ARG A 124 11.45 -24.71 -7.40
N ALA A 125 10.98 -25.89 -6.99
CA ALA A 125 9.83 -26.54 -7.60
C ALA A 125 8.55 -25.70 -7.46
N ASP A 126 8.35 -25.04 -6.31
CA ASP A 126 7.22 -24.11 -6.11
C ASP A 126 7.35 -22.83 -6.95
N ILE A 127 8.57 -22.32 -7.21
CA ILE A 127 8.82 -21.25 -8.16
C ILE A 127 8.42 -21.66 -9.59
N GLU A 128 8.84 -22.83 -10.04
CA GLU A 128 8.51 -23.36 -11.37
C GLU A 128 6.99 -23.56 -11.53
N ARG A 129 6.32 -24.09 -10.50
CA ARG A 129 4.86 -24.32 -10.46
C ARG A 129 4.04 -23.06 -10.17
N ARG A 130 4.71 -21.94 -9.89
CA ARG A 130 4.07 -20.67 -9.51
C ARG A 130 3.16 -20.80 -8.29
N VAL A 131 3.65 -21.39 -7.21
CA VAL A 131 2.88 -21.67 -5.99
C VAL A 131 3.50 -20.97 -4.78
N LEU A 132 2.68 -20.25 -4.02
CA LEU A 132 3.00 -19.74 -2.70
C LEU A 132 2.57 -20.77 -1.65
N ARG A 133 3.54 -21.50 -1.11
CA ARG A 133 3.33 -22.56 -0.11
C ARG A 133 4.07 -22.20 1.16
N HIS A 134 3.44 -22.34 2.33
CA HIS A 134 4.11 -22.25 3.62
C HIS A 134 5.17 -23.35 3.79
N VAL A 135 6.22 -23.07 4.53
CA VAL A 135 7.34 -24.00 4.71
C VAL A 135 6.94 -25.16 5.64
N THR A 136 6.58 -24.82 6.87
CA THR A 136 6.22 -25.78 7.94
C THR A 136 5.08 -25.22 8.78
N GLY A 137 4.65 -25.98 9.82
CA GLY A 137 3.70 -25.51 10.83
C GLY A 137 4.17 -24.28 11.63
N ALA A 138 5.47 -24.00 11.66
CA ALA A 138 6.01 -22.78 12.23
C ALA A 138 5.47 -21.48 11.57
N PHE A 139 4.84 -21.60 10.39
CA PHE A 139 4.10 -20.49 9.78
C PHE A 139 3.09 -19.86 10.75
N GLY A 140 2.40 -20.68 11.55
CA GLY A 140 1.40 -20.23 12.52
C GLY A 140 1.97 -19.43 13.71
N GLU A 141 3.28 -19.38 13.89
CA GLU A 141 3.90 -18.66 15.00
C GLU A 141 3.79 -17.12 14.85
N ASP A 142 3.88 -16.59 13.62
CA ASP A 142 3.77 -15.14 13.38
C ASP A 142 2.54 -14.80 12.52
N PRO A 143 1.48 -14.19 13.10
CA PRO A 143 0.28 -13.83 12.36
C PRO A 143 0.51 -12.82 11.23
N LEU A 144 1.61 -12.06 11.23
CA LEU A 144 1.95 -11.18 10.11
C LEU A 144 2.17 -11.95 8.81
N ARG A 145 2.52 -13.21 8.87
CA ARG A 145 2.72 -14.04 7.67
C ARG A 145 1.46 -14.14 6.80
N VAL A 146 0.27 -14.01 7.40
CA VAL A 146 -0.99 -13.91 6.65
C VAL A 146 -0.97 -12.70 5.70
N LEU A 147 -0.59 -11.52 6.20
CA LEU A 147 -0.48 -10.31 5.39
C LEU A 147 0.68 -10.40 4.40
N ARG A 148 1.80 -10.96 4.81
CA ARG A 148 2.98 -11.16 3.95
C ARG A 148 2.67 -12.05 2.74
N VAL A 149 1.96 -13.16 2.95
CA VAL A 149 1.52 -14.05 1.84
C VAL A 149 0.59 -13.29 0.91
N ALA A 150 -0.40 -12.56 1.43
CA ALA A 150 -1.31 -11.76 0.62
C ALA A 150 -0.55 -10.70 -0.21
N ARG A 151 0.44 -10.02 0.38
CA ARG A 151 1.30 -9.04 -0.32
C ARG A 151 2.16 -9.71 -1.40
N LEU A 152 2.78 -10.84 -1.11
CA LEU A 152 3.59 -11.57 -2.09
C LEU A 152 2.71 -12.11 -3.22
N TYR A 153 1.49 -12.56 -2.93
CA TYR A 153 0.52 -12.92 -3.95
C TYR A 153 0.20 -11.74 -4.87
N ALA A 154 -0.13 -10.57 -4.32
CA ALA A 154 -0.37 -9.37 -5.12
C ALA A 154 0.85 -8.98 -5.98
N ARG A 155 2.07 -9.18 -5.46
CA ARG A 155 3.31 -8.89 -6.18
C ARG A 155 3.56 -9.85 -7.34
N TYR A 156 3.25 -11.14 -7.18
CA TYR A 156 3.63 -12.19 -8.14
C TYR A 156 2.45 -12.78 -8.93
N ALA A 157 1.23 -12.33 -8.71
CA ALA A 157 0.07 -12.85 -9.43
C ALA A 157 0.16 -12.59 -10.95
N GLY A 158 0.75 -11.47 -11.36
CA GLY A 158 1.06 -11.17 -12.77
C GLY A 158 2.00 -12.19 -13.42
N LEU A 159 2.82 -12.89 -12.61
CA LEU A 159 3.66 -14.00 -13.05
C LEU A 159 2.95 -15.37 -12.97
N GLY A 160 1.65 -15.40 -12.68
CA GLY A 160 0.84 -16.62 -12.58
C GLY A 160 0.90 -17.35 -11.23
N PHE A 161 1.46 -16.73 -10.19
CA PHE A 161 1.48 -17.33 -8.84
C PHE A 161 0.08 -17.44 -8.25
N ARG A 162 -0.13 -18.52 -7.48
CA ARG A 162 -1.34 -18.78 -6.69
C ARG A 162 -0.96 -19.23 -5.28
N ILE A 163 -1.79 -18.93 -4.31
CA ILE A 163 -1.62 -19.44 -2.95
C ILE A 163 -2.07 -20.90 -2.90
N SER A 164 -1.29 -21.78 -2.29
CA SER A 164 -1.68 -23.19 -2.17
C SER A 164 -2.88 -23.33 -1.23
N ALA A 165 -3.78 -24.26 -1.54
CA ALA A 165 -4.97 -24.52 -0.71
C ALA A 165 -4.61 -24.85 0.75
N GLY A 166 -3.49 -25.55 0.98
CA GLY A 166 -2.96 -25.81 2.32
C GLY A 166 -2.60 -24.54 3.07
N THR A 167 -1.97 -23.59 2.39
CA THR A 167 -1.60 -22.28 2.98
C THR A 167 -2.85 -21.44 3.28
N VAL A 168 -3.83 -21.40 2.37
CA VAL A 168 -5.11 -20.70 2.64
C VAL A 168 -5.83 -21.29 3.87
N ARG A 169 -5.86 -22.64 4.00
CA ARG A 169 -6.45 -23.28 5.19
C ARG A 169 -5.72 -22.91 6.47
N LEU A 170 -4.38 -22.88 6.44
CA LEU A 170 -3.57 -22.47 7.59
C LEU A 170 -3.81 -21.01 7.96
N MET A 171 -3.83 -20.10 6.97
CA MET A 171 -4.16 -18.69 7.19
C MET A 171 -5.55 -18.52 7.81
N ARG A 172 -6.55 -19.27 7.32
CA ARG A 172 -7.91 -19.26 7.90
C ARG A 172 -7.91 -19.72 9.35
N GLY A 173 -7.23 -20.82 9.67
CA GLY A 173 -7.09 -21.30 11.05
C GLY A 173 -6.48 -20.26 11.99
N MET A 174 -5.51 -19.48 11.52
CA MET A 174 -4.92 -18.37 12.29
C MET A 174 -5.90 -17.21 12.50
N VAL A 175 -6.76 -16.94 11.53
CA VAL A 175 -7.84 -15.95 11.66
C VAL A 175 -8.89 -16.42 12.67
N ASP A 176 -9.32 -17.69 12.55
CA ASP A 176 -10.35 -18.29 13.41
C ASP A 176 -9.88 -18.39 14.87
N SER A 177 -8.59 -18.61 15.10
CA SER A 177 -8.00 -18.61 16.47
C SER A 177 -7.79 -17.19 17.06
N GLY A 178 -8.03 -16.12 16.29
CA GLY A 178 -7.85 -14.74 16.74
C GLY A 178 -6.40 -14.24 16.76
N GLU A 179 -5.46 -15.01 16.23
CA GLU A 179 -4.03 -14.65 16.21
C GLU A 179 -3.77 -13.33 15.47
N VAL A 180 -4.53 -13.05 14.40
CA VAL A 180 -4.39 -11.82 13.60
C VAL A 180 -4.81 -10.56 14.36
N ASP A 181 -5.58 -10.68 15.44
CA ASP A 181 -6.03 -9.54 16.25
C ASP A 181 -4.88 -8.96 17.11
N ALA A 182 -3.84 -9.75 17.33
CA ALA A 182 -2.64 -9.34 18.07
C ALA A 182 -1.61 -8.59 17.21
N LEU A 183 -1.90 -8.33 15.94
CA LEU A 183 -1.00 -7.61 15.05
C LEU A 183 -0.82 -6.15 15.46
N THR A 184 0.43 -5.70 15.54
CA THR A 184 0.71 -4.30 15.85
C THR A 184 0.42 -3.38 14.66
N PRO A 185 -0.15 -2.19 14.89
CA PRO A 185 -0.51 -1.24 13.84
C PRO A 185 0.61 -0.94 12.85
N ALA A 186 1.84 -0.74 13.36
CA ALA A 186 3.00 -0.41 12.52
C ALA A 186 3.35 -1.54 11.53
N ARG A 187 3.25 -2.82 11.96
CA ARG A 187 3.50 -3.97 11.10
C ARG A 187 2.40 -4.13 10.04
N VAL A 188 1.13 -3.94 10.42
CA VAL A 188 0.00 -3.95 9.48
C VAL A 188 0.15 -2.85 8.45
N TRP A 189 0.48 -1.63 8.90
CA TRP A 189 0.70 -0.50 8.01
C TRP A 189 1.83 -0.75 7.01
N ALA A 190 2.95 -1.34 7.44
CA ALA A 190 4.08 -1.65 6.55
C ALA A 190 3.67 -2.62 5.43
N GLU A 191 2.94 -3.70 5.73
CA GLU A 191 2.48 -4.64 4.73
C GLU A 191 1.43 -4.02 3.78
N LEU A 192 0.51 -3.20 4.30
CA LEU A 192 -0.46 -2.44 3.49
C LEU A 192 0.26 -1.45 2.57
N HIS A 193 1.18 -0.66 3.11
CA HIS A 193 1.94 0.33 2.35
C HIS A 193 2.70 -0.31 1.19
N ASP A 194 3.33 -1.47 1.42
CA ASP A 194 4.03 -2.20 0.38
C ASP A 194 3.08 -2.83 -0.64
N ALA A 195 1.94 -3.37 -0.19
CA ALA A 195 0.91 -3.90 -1.08
C ALA A 195 0.34 -2.83 -2.03
N LEU A 196 0.12 -1.61 -1.51
CA LEU A 196 -0.29 -0.45 -2.33
C LEU A 196 0.74 -0.08 -3.40
N GLY A 197 2.02 -0.44 -3.24
CA GLY A 197 3.06 -0.23 -4.25
C GLY A 197 3.05 -1.24 -5.40
N GLY A 198 2.26 -2.30 -5.32
CA GLY A 198 2.19 -3.35 -6.34
C GLY A 198 1.42 -2.94 -7.60
N GLU A 199 1.53 -3.77 -8.66
CA GLU A 199 0.80 -3.58 -9.92
C GLU A 199 -0.68 -3.95 -9.79
N LYS A 200 -1.00 -4.92 -8.93
CA LYS A 200 -2.35 -5.43 -8.67
C LYS A 200 -2.67 -5.45 -7.18
N PRO A 201 -2.75 -4.27 -6.54
CA PRO A 201 -2.95 -4.18 -5.08
C PRO A 201 -4.30 -4.76 -4.63
N SER A 202 -5.30 -4.86 -5.51
CA SER A 202 -6.58 -5.52 -5.22
C SER A 202 -6.41 -6.96 -4.74
N LEU A 203 -5.41 -7.68 -5.24
CA LEU A 203 -5.18 -9.08 -4.93
C LEU A 203 -4.73 -9.30 -3.48
N PHE A 204 -4.10 -8.30 -2.86
CA PHE A 204 -3.84 -8.32 -1.42
C PHE A 204 -5.15 -8.43 -0.62
N PHE A 205 -6.13 -7.59 -0.94
CA PHE A 205 -7.43 -7.57 -0.26
C PHE A 205 -8.26 -8.84 -0.57
N ARG A 206 -8.18 -9.33 -1.82
CA ARG A 206 -8.85 -10.57 -2.21
C ARG A 206 -8.31 -11.77 -1.43
N ALA A 207 -7.00 -11.90 -1.29
CA ALA A 207 -6.38 -12.97 -0.51
C ALA A 207 -6.75 -12.89 0.97
N LEU A 208 -6.74 -11.69 1.56
CA LEU A 208 -7.18 -11.49 2.94
C LEU A 208 -8.66 -11.81 3.12
N ARG A 209 -9.51 -11.48 2.15
CA ARG A 209 -10.94 -11.80 2.20
C ARG A 209 -11.18 -13.31 2.11
N GLU A 210 -10.46 -14.00 1.23
CA GLU A 210 -10.56 -15.44 1.05
C GLU A 210 -10.26 -16.21 2.35
N CYS A 211 -9.30 -15.78 3.15
CA CYS A 211 -8.99 -16.41 4.43
C CYS A 211 -9.74 -15.80 5.63
N GLY A 212 -10.58 -14.79 5.43
CA GLY A 212 -11.32 -14.11 6.50
C GLY A 212 -10.56 -13.00 7.23
N ALA A 213 -9.28 -12.79 6.91
CA ALA A 213 -8.44 -11.79 7.57
C ALA A 213 -8.87 -10.35 7.24
N LEU A 214 -9.54 -10.11 6.10
CA LEU A 214 -9.98 -8.76 5.72
C LEU A 214 -10.92 -8.17 6.77
N ALA A 215 -11.91 -8.94 7.21
CA ALA A 215 -12.89 -8.50 8.22
C ALA A 215 -12.26 -8.20 9.58
N ARG A 216 -11.11 -8.81 9.90
CA ARG A 216 -10.41 -8.61 11.17
C ARG A 216 -9.45 -7.42 11.13
N VAL A 217 -8.71 -7.28 10.02
CA VAL A 217 -7.60 -6.31 9.89
C VAL A 217 -8.07 -5.00 9.27
N PHE A 218 -8.97 -5.07 8.28
CA PHE A 218 -9.51 -3.91 7.55
C PHE A 218 -11.04 -3.98 7.46
N PRO A 219 -11.76 -4.00 8.60
CA PRO A 219 -13.21 -4.16 8.64
C PRO A 219 -13.95 -3.08 7.85
N GLU A 220 -13.38 -1.87 7.75
CA GLU A 220 -13.97 -0.76 7.01
C GLU A 220 -14.01 -1.04 5.50
N VAL A 221 -12.99 -1.74 4.98
CA VAL A 221 -12.93 -2.16 3.57
C VAL A 221 -13.80 -3.38 3.33
N ASP A 222 -13.78 -4.35 4.26
CA ASP A 222 -14.60 -5.56 4.17
C ASP A 222 -16.10 -5.22 4.14
N ALA A 223 -16.53 -4.24 4.92
CA ALA A 223 -17.91 -3.79 5.00
C ALA A 223 -18.48 -3.22 3.67
N LEU A 224 -17.64 -2.93 2.68
CA LEU A 224 -18.08 -2.50 1.35
C LEU A 224 -18.61 -3.66 0.49
N PHE A 225 -18.20 -4.88 0.78
CA PHE A 225 -18.67 -6.05 0.02
C PHE A 225 -20.13 -6.39 0.38
N GLY A 226 -20.91 -6.68 -0.63
CA GLY A 226 -22.35 -6.90 -0.48
C GLY A 226 -23.18 -5.61 -0.42
N VAL A 227 -22.55 -4.43 -0.54
CA VAL A 227 -23.25 -3.13 -0.60
C VAL A 227 -23.53 -2.79 -2.07
N PRO A 228 -24.81 -2.85 -2.53
CA PRO A 228 -25.15 -2.68 -3.93
C PRO A 228 -25.11 -1.21 -4.36
N GLN A 229 -24.68 -0.98 -5.60
CA GLN A 229 -24.69 0.32 -6.27
C GLN A 229 -25.62 0.30 -7.49
N PRO A 230 -26.09 1.47 -8.01
CA PRO A 230 -26.93 1.52 -9.19
C PRO A 230 -26.22 0.92 -10.42
N PRO A 231 -26.75 -0.16 -11.06
CA PRO A 231 -26.09 -0.84 -12.19
C PRO A 231 -25.83 0.08 -13.38
N ARG A 232 -26.67 1.10 -13.58
CA ARG A 232 -26.49 2.10 -14.65
C ARG A 232 -25.14 2.82 -14.58
N HIS A 233 -24.61 3.03 -13.38
CA HIS A 233 -23.38 3.77 -13.15
C HIS A 233 -22.21 2.87 -12.73
N HIS A 234 -22.53 1.70 -12.17
CA HIS A 234 -21.58 0.72 -11.64
C HIS A 234 -21.98 -0.68 -12.11
N PRO A 235 -21.51 -1.12 -13.30
CA PRO A 235 -21.87 -2.43 -13.84
C PRO A 235 -21.43 -3.62 -12.93
N GLU A 236 -20.42 -3.41 -12.09
CA GLU A 236 -19.97 -4.36 -11.08
C GLU A 236 -20.94 -4.52 -9.91
N VAL A 237 -21.85 -3.58 -9.72
CA VAL A 237 -22.93 -3.49 -8.70
C VAL A 237 -22.39 -3.43 -7.28
N ASP A 238 -21.41 -4.21 -6.90
CA ASP A 238 -20.85 -4.32 -5.53
C ASP A 238 -19.83 -3.20 -5.25
N SER A 239 -19.98 -2.48 -4.12
CA SER A 239 -19.09 -1.38 -3.75
C SER A 239 -17.68 -1.85 -3.39
N GLY A 240 -17.51 -3.04 -2.82
CA GLY A 240 -16.20 -3.62 -2.54
C GLY A 240 -15.47 -3.99 -3.82
N GLU A 241 -16.16 -4.63 -4.78
CA GLU A 241 -15.60 -4.93 -6.09
C GLU A 241 -15.21 -3.65 -6.84
N HIS A 242 -16.07 -2.62 -6.82
CA HIS A 242 -15.74 -1.31 -7.39
C HIS A 242 -14.46 -0.73 -6.79
N THR A 243 -14.37 -0.71 -5.45
CA THR A 243 -13.20 -0.19 -4.74
C THR A 243 -11.91 -0.90 -5.16
N LEU A 244 -11.95 -2.23 -5.34
CA LEU A 244 -10.78 -2.99 -5.79
C LEU A 244 -10.43 -2.73 -7.25
N LEU A 245 -11.41 -2.57 -8.13
CA LEU A 245 -11.18 -2.19 -9.53
C LEU A 245 -10.61 -0.78 -9.65
N ALA A 246 -11.14 0.17 -8.88
CA ALA A 246 -10.62 1.53 -8.81
C ALA A 246 -9.18 1.57 -8.27
N LEU A 247 -8.85 0.73 -7.28
CA LEU A 247 -7.51 0.61 -6.73
C LEU A 247 -6.51 0.07 -7.77
N ASP A 248 -6.87 -0.96 -8.54
CA ASP A 248 -6.02 -1.46 -9.63
C ASP A 248 -5.87 -0.42 -10.74
N ARG A 249 -6.94 0.36 -11.01
CA ARG A 249 -6.84 1.47 -11.96
C ARG A 249 -5.91 2.56 -11.46
N ALA A 250 -5.94 2.90 -10.18
CA ALA A 250 -4.99 3.84 -9.57
C ALA A 250 -3.55 3.33 -9.70
N ALA A 251 -3.33 2.02 -9.54
CA ALA A 251 -2.01 1.43 -9.74
C ALA A 251 -1.48 1.57 -11.18
N ALA A 252 -2.38 1.56 -12.17
CA ALA A 252 -2.01 1.79 -13.56
C ALA A 252 -1.79 3.28 -13.91
N LEU A 253 -2.34 4.21 -13.12
CA LEU A 253 -2.25 5.65 -13.37
C LEU A 253 -1.08 6.33 -12.66
N THR A 254 -0.71 5.86 -11.48
CA THR A 254 0.30 6.51 -10.63
C THR A 254 0.99 5.53 -9.70
N GLU A 255 2.27 5.75 -9.43
CA GLU A 255 3.04 5.01 -8.43
C GLU A 255 2.85 5.59 -7.00
N ASP A 256 2.19 6.74 -6.87
CA ASP A 256 2.00 7.41 -5.58
C ASP A 256 1.06 6.62 -4.66
N ARG A 257 1.62 5.96 -3.67
CA ARG A 257 0.89 5.15 -2.69
C ARG A 257 -0.11 5.98 -1.88
N VAL A 258 0.12 7.28 -1.74
CA VAL A 258 -0.80 8.21 -1.05
C VAL A 258 -2.12 8.33 -1.82
N THR A 259 -2.02 8.47 -3.14
CA THR A 259 -3.18 8.48 -4.05
C THR A 259 -3.91 7.14 -4.03
N ARG A 260 -3.17 6.02 -4.11
CA ARG A 260 -3.76 4.67 -4.10
C ARG A 260 -4.53 4.38 -2.79
N PHE A 261 -3.98 4.81 -1.65
CA PHE A 261 -4.69 4.71 -0.37
C PHE A 261 -5.94 5.58 -0.33
N ALA A 262 -5.90 6.77 -0.91
CA ALA A 262 -7.08 7.63 -0.99
C ALA A 262 -8.19 7.00 -1.86
N VAL A 263 -7.82 6.32 -2.96
CA VAL A 263 -8.77 5.54 -3.77
C VAL A 263 -9.34 4.35 -2.99
N LEU A 264 -8.53 3.60 -2.26
CA LEU A 264 -9.01 2.49 -1.42
C LEU A 264 -10.09 2.93 -0.43
N THR A 265 -10.03 4.17 0.04
CA THR A 265 -10.85 4.63 1.17
C THR A 265 -11.92 5.65 0.79
N HIS A 266 -12.06 6.01 -0.48
CA HIS A 266 -12.96 7.11 -0.90
C HIS A 266 -14.44 6.83 -0.64
N ASP A 267 -14.83 5.58 -0.72
CA ASP A 267 -16.23 5.12 -0.69
C ASP A 267 -16.65 4.42 0.62
N LEU A 268 -15.82 4.44 1.67
CA LEU A 268 -16.13 3.75 2.94
C LEU A 268 -17.50 4.12 3.54
N GLY A 269 -18.00 5.31 3.23
CA GLY A 269 -19.31 5.76 3.68
C GLY A 269 -20.50 5.04 3.05
N LYS A 270 -20.32 4.32 1.94
CA LYS A 270 -21.38 3.54 1.30
C LYS A 270 -21.85 2.40 2.21
N ALA A 271 -20.93 1.76 2.93
CA ALA A 271 -21.25 0.73 3.92
C ALA A 271 -22.13 1.22 5.08
N LEU A 272 -22.13 2.52 5.36
CA LEU A 272 -22.96 3.14 6.41
C LEU A 272 -24.32 3.62 5.91
N THR A 273 -24.67 3.34 4.67
CA THR A 273 -25.99 3.71 4.14
C THR A 273 -27.05 2.71 4.64
N PRO A 274 -28.15 3.17 5.26
CA PRO A 274 -29.26 2.29 5.64
C PRO A 274 -29.74 1.44 4.47
N LYS A 275 -30.06 0.18 4.71
CA LYS A 275 -30.43 -0.80 3.66
C LYS A 275 -31.68 -0.40 2.87
N ASP A 276 -32.63 0.28 3.52
CA ASP A 276 -33.85 0.82 2.90
C ASP A 276 -33.58 1.92 1.85
N LYS A 277 -32.39 2.51 1.87
CA LYS A 277 -31.95 3.53 0.89
C LYS A 277 -31.11 2.97 -0.25
N TRP A 278 -30.75 1.70 -0.21
CA TRP A 278 -30.01 1.06 -1.26
C TRP A 278 -30.78 1.06 -2.59
N PRO A 279 -30.12 1.14 -3.73
CA PRO A 279 -28.66 1.28 -3.95
C PRO A 279 -28.19 2.76 -4.00
N ARG A 280 -28.93 3.70 -3.42
CA ARG A 280 -28.59 5.13 -3.42
C ARG A 280 -27.83 5.50 -2.16
N HIS A 281 -26.62 6.03 -2.32
CA HIS A 281 -25.69 6.35 -1.22
C HIS A 281 -25.51 7.86 -1.02
N HIS A 282 -26.61 8.64 -1.03
CA HIS A 282 -26.51 10.09 -0.87
C HIS A 282 -25.79 10.46 0.43
N GLY A 283 -24.79 11.34 0.37
CA GLY A 283 -24.02 11.82 1.53
C GLY A 283 -22.97 10.81 2.03
N HIS A 284 -22.64 9.76 1.25
CA HIS A 284 -21.59 8.81 1.65
C HIS A 284 -20.22 9.49 1.76
N GLU A 285 -19.96 10.53 0.99
CA GLU A 285 -18.74 11.32 1.00
C GLU A 285 -18.47 12.00 2.37
N LEU A 286 -19.53 12.31 3.11
CA LEU A 286 -19.41 12.86 4.47
C LEU A 286 -19.41 11.75 5.52
N ARG A 287 -20.27 10.74 5.36
CA ARG A 287 -20.32 9.59 6.28
C ARG A 287 -19.01 8.80 6.30
N GLY A 288 -18.32 8.73 5.16
CA GLY A 288 -17.05 8.02 5.02
C GLY A 288 -15.88 8.63 5.82
N LEU A 289 -15.97 9.90 6.20
CA LEU A 289 -14.89 10.57 6.95
C LEU A 289 -14.65 9.98 8.33
N ARG A 290 -15.69 9.44 8.98
CA ARG A 290 -15.56 8.82 10.30
C ARG A 290 -14.80 7.49 10.23
N PRO A 291 -15.26 6.47 9.49
CA PRO A 291 -14.53 5.19 9.40
C PRO A 291 -13.12 5.37 8.81
N LEU A 292 -12.92 6.30 7.86
CA LEU A 292 -11.59 6.64 7.35
C LEU A 292 -10.65 7.14 8.47
N ARG A 293 -11.13 8.02 9.33
CA ARG A 293 -10.34 8.52 10.45
C ARG A 293 -10.01 7.41 11.44
N GLU A 294 -11.00 6.62 11.83
CA GLU A 294 -10.85 5.50 12.76
C GLU A 294 -9.85 4.45 12.22
N MET A 295 -9.93 4.11 10.92
CA MET A 295 -8.96 3.25 10.24
C MET A 295 -7.54 3.83 10.28
N CYS A 296 -7.38 5.12 9.95
CA CYS A 296 -6.06 5.77 9.95
C CYS A 296 -5.44 5.84 11.36
N GLU A 297 -6.23 6.12 12.38
CA GLU A 297 -5.80 6.15 13.79
C GLU A 297 -5.38 4.76 14.26
N ARG A 298 -6.21 3.75 14.00
CA ARG A 298 -5.94 2.35 14.35
C ARG A 298 -4.69 1.81 13.68
N LEU A 299 -4.43 2.17 12.42
CA LEU A 299 -3.27 1.73 11.65
C LEU A 299 -2.03 2.62 11.82
N CYS A 300 -2.11 3.69 12.60
CA CYS A 300 -1.07 4.70 12.72
C CYS A 300 -0.62 5.26 11.35
N ALA A 301 -1.56 5.46 10.41
CA ALA A 301 -1.27 5.91 9.07
C ALA A 301 -0.62 7.31 9.08
N PRO A 302 0.45 7.55 8.30
CA PRO A 302 1.10 8.86 8.24
C PRO A 302 0.13 9.96 7.83
N THR A 303 0.31 11.15 8.38
CA THR A 303 -0.62 12.30 8.22
C THR A 303 -0.91 12.63 6.76
N VAL A 304 0.06 12.46 5.86
CA VAL A 304 -0.12 12.75 4.43
C VAL A 304 -1.17 11.81 3.80
N PHE A 305 -1.16 10.52 4.16
CA PHE A 305 -2.14 9.54 3.70
C PHE A 305 -3.55 9.91 4.19
N ARG A 306 -3.69 10.15 5.51
CA ARG A 306 -4.96 10.53 6.12
C ARG A 306 -5.54 11.80 5.50
N ARG A 307 -4.75 12.88 5.40
CA ARG A 307 -5.23 14.17 4.87
C ARG A 307 -5.63 14.07 3.40
N THR A 308 -4.88 13.37 2.58
CA THR A 308 -5.21 13.19 1.16
C THR A 308 -6.48 12.35 1.01
N ALA A 309 -6.58 11.24 1.73
CA ALA A 309 -7.76 10.38 1.70
C ALA A 309 -9.04 11.11 2.15
N GLN A 310 -8.97 11.93 3.20
CA GLN A 310 -10.10 12.75 3.66
C GLN A 310 -10.55 13.76 2.58
N LYS A 311 -9.62 14.37 1.86
CA LYS A 311 -9.92 15.30 0.77
C LYS A 311 -10.61 14.58 -0.40
N VAL A 312 -10.08 13.42 -0.81
CA VAL A 312 -10.67 12.61 -1.88
C VAL A 312 -12.05 12.10 -1.47
N CYS A 313 -12.19 11.49 -0.31
CA CYS A 313 -13.48 11.01 0.22
C CYS A 313 -14.55 12.11 0.18
N ARG A 314 -14.23 13.31 0.68
CA ARG A 314 -15.16 14.43 0.77
C ARG A 314 -15.51 15.06 -0.57
N LEU A 315 -14.58 15.09 -1.53
CA LEU A 315 -14.68 15.99 -2.70
C LEU A 315 -14.79 15.26 -4.04
N HIS A 316 -14.64 13.91 -4.11
CA HIS A 316 -14.63 13.19 -5.39
C HIS A 316 -15.89 13.44 -6.24
N LEU A 317 -17.07 13.53 -5.60
CA LEU A 317 -18.32 13.84 -6.32
C LEU A 317 -18.32 15.23 -6.97
N HIS A 318 -17.64 16.21 -6.37
CA HIS A 318 -17.47 17.53 -6.99
C HIS A 318 -16.64 17.43 -8.27
N MET A 319 -15.61 16.56 -8.26
CA MET A 319 -14.77 16.35 -9.44
C MET A 319 -15.53 15.72 -10.58
N HIS A 320 -16.36 14.71 -10.34
CA HIS A 320 -17.17 14.08 -11.39
C HIS A 320 -18.16 15.04 -12.02
N ARG A 321 -18.61 16.04 -11.25
CA ARG A 321 -19.56 17.09 -11.70
C ARG A 321 -18.88 18.43 -11.95
N LEU A 322 -17.58 18.45 -12.24
CA LEU A 322 -16.77 19.68 -12.34
C LEU A 322 -17.38 20.71 -13.31
N CYS A 323 -17.90 20.24 -14.45
CA CYS A 323 -18.52 21.11 -15.47
C CYS A 323 -19.79 21.82 -15.00
N GLU A 324 -20.47 21.29 -13.96
CA GLU A 324 -21.66 21.86 -13.37
C GLU A 324 -21.38 22.87 -12.27
N LEU A 325 -20.13 22.88 -11.76
CA LEU A 325 -19.76 23.68 -10.60
C LEU A 325 -19.65 25.17 -10.95
N ARG A 326 -20.19 26.01 -10.08
CA ARG A 326 -19.94 27.45 -10.13
C ARG A 326 -18.46 27.77 -9.81
N ALA A 327 -17.91 28.79 -10.43
CA ALA A 327 -16.52 29.22 -10.23
C ALA A 327 -16.12 29.36 -8.75
N ALA A 328 -16.98 29.93 -7.92
CA ALA A 328 -16.76 30.04 -6.48
C ALA A 328 -16.66 28.67 -5.77
N THR A 329 -17.39 27.67 -6.24
CA THR A 329 -17.32 26.29 -5.72
C THR A 329 -16.00 25.63 -6.12
N VAL A 330 -15.55 25.83 -7.37
CA VAL A 330 -14.24 25.33 -7.84
C VAL A 330 -13.12 25.92 -6.97
N VAL A 331 -13.14 27.23 -6.69
CA VAL A 331 -12.13 27.85 -5.80
C VAL A 331 -12.15 27.24 -4.40
N ARG A 332 -13.33 26.99 -3.82
CA ARG A 332 -13.45 26.31 -2.51
C ARG A 332 -12.90 24.88 -2.55
N VAL A 333 -13.12 24.13 -3.64
CA VAL A 333 -12.51 22.80 -3.83
C VAL A 333 -11.00 22.92 -3.83
N LEU A 334 -10.42 23.84 -4.62
CA LEU A 334 -8.96 24.06 -4.68
C LEU A 334 -8.38 24.47 -3.32
N GLU A 335 -9.07 25.35 -2.57
CA GLU A 335 -8.66 25.71 -1.21
C GLU A 335 -8.73 24.51 -0.25
N SER A 336 -9.79 23.71 -0.32
CA SER A 336 -9.95 22.49 0.50
C SER A 336 -8.86 21.46 0.19
N LEU A 337 -8.39 21.42 -1.06
CA LEU A 337 -7.24 20.60 -1.46
C LEU A 337 -5.91 21.17 -0.95
N ASP A 338 -5.88 22.41 -0.43
CA ASP A 338 -4.66 23.15 -0.14
C ASP A 338 -3.79 23.33 -1.39
N ALA A 339 -4.42 23.49 -2.55
CA ALA A 339 -3.81 23.47 -3.87
C ALA A 339 -2.80 24.63 -4.07
N PHE A 340 -3.09 25.79 -3.52
CA PHE A 340 -2.27 26.99 -3.69
C PHE A 340 -0.95 26.97 -2.92
N ARG A 341 -0.87 26.17 -1.85
CA ARG A 341 0.36 25.93 -1.09
C ARG A 341 1.07 24.65 -1.56
N ASN A 342 0.30 23.63 -1.90
CA ASN A 342 0.77 22.31 -2.27
C ASN A 342 0.13 21.86 -3.59
N PRO A 343 0.61 22.33 -4.75
CA PRO A 343 0.07 22.02 -6.08
C PRO A 343 -0.04 20.51 -6.36
N GLN A 344 0.85 19.70 -5.79
CA GLN A 344 0.83 18.24 -5.90
C GLN A 344 -0.50 17.63 -5.44
N ASN A 345 -1.23 18.28 -4.53
CA ASN A 345 -2.53 17.79 -4.08
C ASN A 345 -3.58 17.80 -5.20
N VAL A 346 -3.43 18.67 -6.21
CA VAL A 346 -4.32 18.67 -7.39
C VAL A 346 -4.10 17.40 -8.20
N ALA A 347 -2.84 17.05 -8.48
CA ALA A 347 -2.51 15.83 -9.21
C ALA A 347 -3.01 14.58 -8.47
N ARG A 348 -2.73 14.44 -7.17
CA ARG A 348 -3.23 13.34 -6.33
C ARG A 348 -4.75 13.21 -6.38
N PHE A 349 -5.43 14.33 -6.24
CA PHE A 349 -6.89 14.37 -6.26
C PHE A 349 -7.45 13.97 -7.61
N THR A 350 -6.90 14.51 -8.71
CA THR A 350 -7.36 14.18 -10.06
C THR A 350 -7.07 12.74 -10.43
N ASP A 351 -5.90 12.20 -10.07
CA ASP A 351 -5.55 10.80 -10.29
C ASP A 351 -6.50 9.86 -9.54
N ALA A 352 -6.82 10.19 -8.29
CA ALA A 352 -7.76 9.41 -7.49
C ALA A 352 -9.18 9.41 -8.09
N CYS A 353 -9.70 10.57 -8.49
CA CYS A 353 -11.02 10.66 -9.09
C CYS A 353 -11.09 10.03 -10.49
N GLN A 354 -10.01 10.10 -11.27
CA GLN A 354 -9.90 9.40 -12.53
C GLN A 354 -9.91 7.88 -12.34
N ALA A 355 -9.16 7.40 -11.32
CA ALA A 355 -9.13 5.98 -10.98
C ALA A 355 -10.50 5.46 -10.57
N ASP A 356 -11.26 6.19 -9.78
CA ASP A 356 -12.64 5.90 -9.42
C ASP A 356 -13.52 5.81 -10.67
N ALA A 357 -13.53 6.84 -11.53
CA ALA A 357 -14.35 6.88 -12.74
C ALA A 357 -14.03 5.74 -13.71
N GLN A 358 -12.75 5.43 -13.90
CA GLN A 358 -12.25 4.41 -14.83
C GLN A 358 -12.16 3.01 -14.20
N GLY A 359 -12.26 2.89 -12.87
CA GLY A 359 -12.28 1.62 -12.13
C GLY A 359 -13.60 0.86 -12.22
N ARG A 360 -14.56 1.36 -12.97
CA ARG A 360 -15.82 0.66 -13.25
C ARG A 360 -15.61 -0.37 -14.35
N ARG A 361 -16.32 -1.48 -14.28
CA ARG A 361 -16.21 -2.56 -15.26
C ARG A 361 -16.57 -2.04 -16.67
N GLY A 362 -15.65 -2.16 -17.61
CA GLY A 362 -15.80 -1.66 -18.99
C GLY A 362 -15.46 -0.18 -19.19
N PHE A 363 -15.05 0.57 -18.15
CA PHE A 363 -14.77 1.99 -18.23
C PHE A 363 -13.28 2.35 -18.23
N ALA A 364 -12.38 1.37 -18.19
CA ALA A 364 -10.93 1.61 -18.06
C ALA A 364 -10.34 2.57 -19.09
N ASN A 365 -10.88 2.61 -20.30
CA ASN A 365 -10.43 3.46 -21.41
C ASN A 365 -11.34 4.66 -21.68
N GLN A 366 -12.32 4.91 -20.81
CA GLN A 366 -13.21 6.07 -20.99
C GLN A 366 -12.42 7.37 -20.73
N PRO A 367 -12.58 8.40 -21.59
CA PRO A 367 -11.98 9.70 -21.36
C PRO A 367 -12.46 10.30 -20.03
N TYR A 368 -11.53 10.96 -19.31
CA TYR A 368 -11.84 11.69 -18.09
C TYR A 368 -11.37 13.15 -18.22
N PRO A 369 -12.11 13.97 -19.00
CA PRO A 369 -11.68 15.34 -19.33
C PRO A 369 -11.62 16.26 -18.12
N GLN A 370 -12.28 15.91 -17.01
CA GLN A 370 -12.25 16.69 -15.77
C GLN A 370 -10.84 16.88 -15.24
N ARG A 371 -9.91 15.95 -15.51
CA ARG A 371 -8.50 16.07 -15.12
C ARG A 371 -7.86 17.34 -15.71
N GLU A 372 -7.90 17.47 -17.02
CA GLU A 372 -7.34 18.62 -17.73
C GLU A 372 -8.11 19.90 -17.43
N GLN A 373 -9.43 19.79 -17.30
CA GLN A 373 -10.28 20.91 -16.94
C GLN A 373 -9.93 21.48 -15.57
N LEU A 374 -9.77 20.64 -14.51
CA LEU A 374 -9.39 21.13 -13.19
C LEU A 374 -7.99 21.74 -13.21
N GLN A 375 -7.05 21.15 -13.95
CA GLN A 375 -5.71 21.70 -14.12
C GLN A 375 -5.74 23.10 -14.74
N THR A 376 -6.53 23.29 -15.79
CA THR A 376 -6.73 24.60 -16.45
C THR A 376 -7.34 25.63 -15.49
N LEU A 377 -8.37 25.22 -14.73
CA LEU A 377 -9.03 26.08 -13.76
C LEU A 377 -8.12 26.43 -12.58
N PHE A 378 -7.28 25.49 -12.14
CA PHE A 378 -6.28 25.73 -11.11
C PHE A 378 -5.21 26.74 -11.58
N THR A 379 -4.67 26.55 -12.78
CA THR A 379 -3.70 27.50 -13.38
C THR A 379 -4.30 28.90 -13.47
N ALA A 380 -5.54 29.03 -13.93
CA ALA A 380 -6.23 30.32 -13.99
C ALA A 380 -6.41 30.95 -12.60
N ALA A 381 -6.73 30.15 -11.59
CA ALA A 381 -6.89 30.63 -10.21
C ALA A 381 -5.56 30.96 -9.51
N GLN A 382 -4.46 30.33 -9.91
CA GLN A 382 -3.13 30.55 -9.36
C GLN A 382 -2.48 31.83 -9.88
N ASN A 383 -2.75 32.19 -11.14
CA ASN A 383 -2.16 33.34 -11.83
C ASN A 383 -2.78 34.70 -11.40
N ILE A 384 -2.99 34.89 -10.11
CA ILE A 384 -3.41 36.19 -9.55
C ILE A 384 -2.32 36.72 -8.62
N ASP A 385 -2.05 38.01 -8.74
CA ASP A 385 -1.25 38.70 -7.73
C ASP A 385 -2.12 39.06 -6.52
N GLY A 386 -1.99 38.24 -5.46
CA GLY A 386 -2.77 38.45 -4.24
C GLY A 386 -2.46 39.76 -3.53
N ALA A 387 -1.21 40.26 -3.61
CA ALA A 387 -0.83 41.54 -3.02
C ALA A 387 -1.48 42.72 -3.77
N ALA A 388 -1.43 42.70 -5.10
CA ALA A 388 -2.10 43.72 -5.91
C ALA A 388 -3.62 43.71 -5.71
N VAL A 389 -4.25 42.52 -5.58
CA VAL A 389 -5.69 42.38 -5.29
C VAL A 389 -6.04 43.02 -3.96
N VAL A 390 -5.26 42.77 -2.90
CA VAL A 390 -5.50 43.35 -1.57
C VAL A 390 -5.30 44.86 -1.59
N ALA A 391 -4.26 45.36 -2.25
CA ALA A 391 -3.98 46.78 -2.35
C ALA A 391 -5.07 47.56 -3.12
N SER A 392 -5.74 46.91 -4.10
CA SER A 392 -6.81 47.52 -4.90
C SER A 392 -8.21 47.45 -4.27
N CYS A 393 -8.39 46.73 -3.19
CA CYS A 393 -9.68 46.54 -2.54
C CYS A 393 -9.70 47.23 -1.16
N ALA A 394 -10.62 48.20 -0.98
CA ALA A 394 -10.97 48.72 0.34
C ALA A 394 -11.85 47.67 1.08
N THR A 395 -11.24 46.61 1.56
CA THR A 395 -11.96 45.53 2.26
C THR A 395 -11.24 45.10 3.51
N ASP A 396 -12.00 44.86 4.58
CA ASP A 396 -11.48 44.31 5.85
C ASP A 396 -11.19 42.81 5.81
N ASP A 397 -11.59 42.10 4.72
CA ASP A 397 -11.32 40.66 4.50
C ASP A 397 -10.49 40.42 3.23
N PRO A 398 -9.14 40.47 3.35
CA PRO A 398 -8.23 40.18 2.22
C PRO A 398 -8.45 38.78 1.62
N GLY A 399 -8.80 37.79 2.45
CA GLY A 399 -9.06 36.43 2.01
C GLY A 399 -10.26 36.36 1.07
N GLN A 400 -11.32 37.11 1.37
CA GLN A 400 -12.52 37.18 0.52
C GLN A 400 -12.23 37.89 -0.81
N ALA A 401 -11.41 38.96 -0.81
CA ALA A 401 -11.00 39.66 -2.02
C ALA A 401 -10.23 38.72 -2.97
N ILE A 402 -9.25 37.98 -2.43
CA ILE A 402 -8.48 36.97 -3.18
C ILE A 402 -9.42 35.88 -3.75
N ARG A 403 -10.35 35.34 -2.96
CA ARG A 403 -11.32 34.34 -3.42
C ARG A 403 -12.18 34.87 -4.58
N ARG A 404 -12.65 36.12 -4.50
CA ARG A 404 -13.44 36.75 -5.57
C ARG A 404 -12.62 36.90 -6.85
N ALA A 405 -11.36 37.35 -6.74
CA ALA A 405 -10.45 37.48 -7.88
C ALA A 405 -10.17 36.11 -8.53
N ARG A 406 -9.88 35.07 -7.74
CA ARG A 406 -9.74 33.68 -8.22
C ARG A 406 -10.99 33.18 -8.92
N ALA A 407 -12.15 33.42 -8.33
CA ALA A 407 -13.43 33.01 -8.92
C ALA A 407 -13.72 33.73 -10.24
N ALA A 408 -13.31 34.97 -10.39
CA ALA A 408 -13.42 35.71 -11.65
C ALA A 408 -12.55 35.07 -12.75
N GLN A 409 -11.30 34.71 -12.47
CA GLN A 409 -10.42 34.04 -13.43
C GLN A 409 -10.92 32.63 -13.78
N VAL A 410 -11.34 31.85 -12.78
CA VAL A 410 -11.96 30.54 -13.02
C VAL A 410 -13.20 30.66 -13.93
N ARG A 411 -14.06 31.67 -13.71
CA ARG A 411 -15.24 31.91 -14.55
C ARG A 411 -14.85 32.22 -15.98
N ARG A 412 -13.81 33.02 -16.22
CA ARG A 412 -13.28 33.31 -17.54
C ARG A 412 -12.79 32.04 -18.23
N ALA A 413 -12.00 31.22 -17.53
CA ALA A 413 -11.50 29.94 -18.04
C ALA A 413 -12.66 28.96 -18.36
N GLN A 414 -13.65 28.85 -17.46
CA GLN A 414 -14.87 28.03 -17.73
C GLN A 414 -15.62 28.48 -19.00
N LYS A 415 -15.72 29.82 -19.24
CA LYS A 415 -16.37 30.36 -20.46
C LYS A 415 -15.56 29.99 -21.70
N ALA A 416 -14.24 30.05 -21.64
CA ALA A 416 -13.34 29.71 -22.76
C ALA A 416 -13.38 28.22 -23.13
N MET A 417 -13.59 27.34 -22.13
CA MET A 417 -13.67 25.88 -22.35
C MET A 417 -15.04 25.42 -22.92
N ARG A 418 -16.07 26.26 -22.92
CA ARG A 418 -17.36 25.90 -23.54
C ARG A 418 -17.20 25.83 -25.07
N PRO A 419 -17.68 24.77 -25.70
CA PRO A 419 -17.71 24.74 -27.17
C PRO A 419 -18.44 25.95 -27.68
N LYS A 420 -17.88 26.62 -28.71
CA LYS A 420 -18.60 27.68 -29.41
C LYS A 420 -19.89 27.06 -30.01
N PRO A 421 -21.05 27.71 -29.91
CA PRO A 421 -22.24 27.26 -30.64
C PRO A 421 -21.85 27.12 -32.10
N ALA A 422 -22.28 26.00 -32.71
CA ALA A 422 -22.13 25.84 -34.15
C ALA A 422 -22.72 27.06 -34.84
N PRO A 423 -22.07 27.62 -35.90
CA PRO A 423 -22.68 28.66 -36.68
C PRO A 423 -23.99 28.10 -37.26
N GLY A 424 -25.12 28.75 -36.91
CA GLY A 424 -26.46 28.41 -37.40
C GLY A 424 -26.60 28.61 -38.90
#